data_5c8316e42edc8810a563f2b9875d60f0
#
_entry.id   5c8316e42edc8810a563f2b9875d60f0
#
_cell.length_a   1.000
_cell.length_b   1.000
_cell.length_c   1.000
_cell.angle_alpha   90.00
_cell.angle_beta   90.00
_cell.angle_gamma   90.00
#
_symmetry.space_group_name_H-M   'P 1'
#
loop_
_entity.id
_entity.type
_entity.pdbx_description
1 polymer ?
#
loop_
_entity_poly.entity_id
_entity_poly.type
_entity_poly.pdbx_seq_one_letter_code
_entity_poly.pdbx_strand_id
1 'polypeptide(L)'
;VTSSTTSGGLDRFNALQERAALAVLHEVCASRAWAERLTVARPYPTADDLYAASDAATAELTTADLAEAMAGHPPIGRPKPGDPTSSREQRGMADASAELKEEMLELNLAYQEKFGHVFLICATGRTGEQMRDAVRERIGNSPEREREIVRVELGKINRIRLGNLVHLAEDEPGAPLQEGTGGPVRTGSGGPVPEEPGSPVQEEEA
;
A
#
# COMPACT_ATOMS: atom_id res chain seq x y z
N VAL A 1 -35.22 0.74 -12.98
CA VAL A 1 -34.74 -0.32 -12.06
C VAL A 1 -33.27 -0.46 -12.33
N THR A 2 -32.44 0.32 -11.64
CA THR A 2 -30.97 0.19 -11.68
C THR A 2 -30.59 -0.73 -10.53
N SER A 3 -30.29 -1.97 -10.84
CA SER A 3 -29.75 -2.94 -9.89
C SER A 3 -28.33 -2.52 -9.51
N SER A 4 -28.17 -2.10 -8.27
CA SER A 4 -26.87 -1.87 -7.65
C SER A 4 -26.21 -3.22 -7.38
N THR A 5 -25.24 -3.60 -8.21
CA THR A 5 -24.41 -4.79 -8.04
C THR A 5 -23.11 -4.48 -7.27
N THR A 6 -23.08 -3.42 -6.48
CA THR A 6 -21.85 -2.95 -5.79
C THR A 6 -21.81 -3.36 -4.30
N SER A 7 -22.68 -4.28 -3.87
CA SER A 7 -22.96 -4.51 -2.45
C SER A 7 -21.92 -5.37 -1.71
N GLY A 8 -21.32 -6.37 -2.37
CA GLY A 8 -20.56 -7.42 -1.65
C GLY A 8 -19.28 -6.96 -0.96
N GLY A 9 -18.45 -6.13 -1.60
CA GLY A 9 -17.17 -5.68 -1.04
C GLY A 9 -17.34 -4.63 0.04
N LEU A 10 -18.24 -3.66 -0.18
CA LEU A 10 -18.56 -2.64 0.81
C LEU A 10 -19.20 -3.24 2.05
N ASP A 11 -20.14 -4.20 1.89
CA ASP A 11 -20.80 -4.88 3.01
C ASP A 11 -19.78 -5.66 3.84
N ARG A 12 -18.83 -6.35 3.18
CA ARG A 12 -17.71 -7.01 3.89
C ARG A 12 -16.86 -6.02 4.67
N PHE A 13 -16.49 -4.90 4.07
CA PHE A 13 -15.73 -3.85 4.75
C PHE A 13 -16.49 -3.30 5.95
N ASN A 14 -17.80 -3.03 5.81
CA ASN A 14 -18.65 -2.56 6.89
C ASN A 14 -18.75 -3.56 8.05
N ALA A 15 -18.76 -4.87 7.76
CA ALA A 15 -18.86 -5.94 8.73
C ALA A 15 -17.54 -6.28 9.45
N LEU A 16 -16.38 -5.74 8.99
CA LEU A 16 -15.10 -6.01 9.64
C LEU A 16 -15.09 -5.57 11.10
N GLN A 17 -14.46 -6.37 11.95
CA GLN A 17 -14.10 -5.94 13.30
C GLN A 17 -13.20 -4.69 13.20
N GLU A 18 -13.29 -3.80 14.19
CA GLU A 18 -12.57 -2.51 14.21
C GLU A 18 -11.08 -2.65 13.88
N ARG A 19 -10.39 -3.59 14.55
CA ARG A 19 -8.96 -3.86 14.32
C ARG A 19 -8.66 -4.30 12.88
N ALA A 20 -9.51 -5.11 12.28
CA ALA A 20 -9.36 -5.56 10.90
C ALA A 20 -9.62 -4.42 9.93
N ALA A 21 -10.62 -3.57 10.19
CA ALA A 21 -10.90 -2.40 9.38
C ALA A 21 -9.74 -1.40 9.41
N LEU A 22 -9.17 -1.12 10.59
CA LEU A 22 -7.98 -0.29 10.73
C LEU A 22 -6.80 -0.85 9.93
N ALA A 23 -6.57 -2.17 9.97
CA ALA A 23 -5.48 -2.80 9.25
C ALA A 23 -5.62 -2.64 7.72
N VAL A 24 -6.80 -2.95 7.16
CA VAL A 24 -7.03 -2.80 5.70
C VAL A 24 -7.00 -1.34 5.25
N LEU A 25 -7.48 -0.40 6.07
CA LEU A 25 -7.40 1.03 5.77
C LEU A 25 -5.96 1.55 5.84
N HIS A 26 -5.14 1.01 6.76
CA HIS A 26 -3.72 1.37 6.84
C HIS A 26 -2.93 0.93 5.59
N GLU A 27 -3.31 -0.17 4.94
CA GLU A 27 -2.76 -0.57 3.63
C GLU A 27 -3.18 0.39 2.51
N VAL A 28 -4.34 1.03 2.62
CA VAL A 28 -4.79 2.06 1.67
C VAL A 28 -3.99 3.34 1.87
N CYS A 29 -3.91 3.82 3.12
CA CYS A 29 -3.22 5.05 3.50
C CYS A 29 -2.55 4.86 4.86
N ALA A 30 -1.23 5.04 4.92
CA ALA A 30 -0.45 4.84 6.13
C ALA A 30 -0.74 5.85 7.25
N SER A 31 -1.56 6.87 7.04
CA SER A 31 -2.00 7.79 8.09
C SER A 31 -2.97 7.12 9.05
N ARG A 32 -2.55 7.02 10.30
CA ARG A 32 -3.38 6.49 11.38
C ARG A 32 -4.64 7.32 11.59
N ALA A 33 -4.51 8.65 11.62
CA ALA A 33 -5.64 9.55 11.83
C ALA A 33 -6.70 9.40 10.73
N TRP A 34 -6.29 9.20 9.48
CA TRP A 34 -7.20 8.92 8.37
C TRP A 34 -7.93 7.60 8.55
N ALA A 35 -7.20 6.52 8.86
CA ALA A 35 -7.78 5.18 9.04
C ALA A 35 -8.76 5.13 10.22
N GLU A 36 -8.44 5.76 11.35
CA GLU A 36 -9.32 5.84 12.53
C GLU A 36 -10.64 6.56 12.19
N ARG A 37 -10.59 7.69 11.47
CA ARG A 37 -11.79 8.44 11.08
C ARG A 37 -12.71 7.60 10.20
N LEU A 38 -12.17 6.90 9.21
CA LEU A 38 -12.98 6.06 8.33
C LEU A 38 -13.53 4.83 9.09
N THR A 39 -12.80 4.29 10.02
CA THR A 39 -13.24 3.15 10.82
C THR A 39 -14.42 3.52 11.71
N VAL A 40 -14.35 4.67 12.37
CA VAL A 40 -15.43 5.16 13.29
C VAL A 40 -16.71 5.53 12.53
N ALA A 41 -16.58 6.02 11.28
CA ALA A 41 -17.71 6.46 10.47
C ALA A 41 -18.52 5.32 9.82
N ARG A 42 -18.10 4.06 9.96
CA ARG A 42 -18.85 2.90 9.46
C ARG A 42 -20.15 2.68 10.24
N PRO A 43 -21.19 2.07 9.61
CA PRO A 43 -21.23 1.57 8.24
C PRO A 43 -21.47 2.67 7.19
N TYR A 44 -20.90 2.50 5.99
CA TYR A 44 -21.16 3.36 4.85
C TYR A 44 -22.31 2.80 4.02
N PRO A 45 -23.34 3.61 3.71
CA PRO A 45 -24.47 3.16 2.88
C PRO A 45 -24.07 2.85 1.44
N THR A 46 -23.12 3.63 0.88
CA THR A 46 -22.65 3.48 -0.50
C THR A 46 -21.12 3.63 -0.58
N ALA A 47 -20.53 3.18 -1.68
CA ALA A 47 -19.12 3.43 -1.96
C ALA A 47 -18.82 4.94 -2.09
N ASP A 48 -19.75 5.71 -2.62
CA ASP A 48 -19.61 7.17 -2.73
C ASP A 48 -19.56 7.85 -1.36
N ASP A 49 -20.32 7.36 -0.36
CA ASP A 49 -20.23 7.85 1.03
C ASP A 49 -18.85 7.55 1.64
N LEU A 50 -18.29 6.36 1.38
CA LEU A 50 -16.93 6.01 1.79
C LEU A 50 -15.89 6.92 1.14
N TYR A 51 -16.03 7.19 -0.17
CA TYR A 51 -15.11 8.08 -0.89
C TYR A 51 -15.21 9.52 -0.38
N ALA A 52 -16.41 10.03 -0.13
CA ALA A 52 -16.62 11.35 0.43
C ALA A 52 -16.00 11.48 1.84
N ALA A 53 -16.17 10.47 2.67
CA ALA A 53 -15.54 10.43 4.00
C ALA A 53 -14.00 10.39 3.90
N SER A 54 -13.45 9.64 2.94
CA SER A 54 -12.01 9.60 2.66
C SER A 54 -11.47 10.97 2.24
N ASP A 55 -12.17 11.66 1.33
CA ASP A 55 -11.77 12.98 0.86
C ASP A 55 -11.79 13.99 2.01
N ALA A 56 -12.85 14.00 2.84
CA ALA A 56 -12.96 14.84 4.02
C ALA A 56 -11.84 14.55 5.03
N ALA A 57 -11.58 13.29 5.33
CA ALA A 57 -10.51 12.88 6.25
C ALA A 57 -9.13 13.31 5.72
N THR A 58 -8.89 13.18 4.40
CA THR A 58 -7.63 13.61 3.76
C THR A 58 -7.46 15.13 3.80
N ALA A 59 -8.54 15.90 3.62
CA ALA A 59 -8.51 17.36 3.70
C ALA A 59 -8.12 17.87 5.11
N GLU A 60 -8.47 17.13 6.14
CA GLU A 60 -8.23 17.50 7.54
C GLU A 60 -6.92 16.98 8.13
N LEU A 61 -6.10 16.23 7.37
CA LEU A 61 -4.80 15.74 7.83
C LEU A 61 -3.89 16.90 8.25
N THR A 62 -3.30 16.81 9.42
CA THR A 62 -2.25 17.73 9.85
C THR A 62 -0.98 17.52 9.00
N THR A 63 0.00 18.40 9.15
CA THR A 63 1.31 18.20 8.49
C THR A 63 1.98 16.91 8.93
N ALA A 64 1.83 16.51 10.19
CA ALA A 64 2.39 15.26 10.72
C ALA A 64 1.67 14.03 10.14
N ASP A 65 0.34 14.05 10.10
CA ASP A 65 -0.45 12.96 9.53
C ASP A 65 -0.18 12.78 8.02
N LEU A 66 0.02 13.89 7.31
CA LEU A 66 0.37 13.86 5.89
C LEU A 66 1.79 13.29 5.67
N ALA A 67 2.74 13.63 6.56
CA ALA A 67 4.08 13.05 6.52
C ALA A 67 4.05 11.54 6.80
N GLU A 68 3.24 11.09 7.75
CA GLU A 68 3.00 9.66 8.04
C GLU A 68 2.43 8.95 6.80
N ALA A 69 1.41 9.53 6.17
CA ALA A 69 0.84 8.98 4.94
C ALA A 69 1.90 8.84 3.84
N MET A 70 2.70 9.87 3.60
CA MET A 70 3.75 9.85 2.56
C MET A 70 4.85 8.83 2.83
N ALA A 71 5.19 8.55 4.08
CA ALA A 71 6.20 7.56 4.45
C ALA A 71 5.84 6.13 4.00
N GLY A 72 4.55 5.85 3.77
CA GLY A 72 4.06 4.58 3.23
C GLY A 72 4.23 4.43 1.71
N HIS A 73 4.64 5.49 1.00
CA HIS A 73 4.75 5.48 -0.46
C HIS A 73 6.20 5.33 -0.94
N PRO A 74 6.49 4.38 -1.86
CA PRO A 74 7.81 4.29 -2.48
C PRO A 74 8.03 5.44 -3.49
N PRO A 75 9.28 5.87 -3.72
CA PRO A 75 9.60 6.84 -4.75
C PRO A 75 9.16 6.36 -6.14
N ILE A 76 8.76 7.27 -7.00
CA ILE A 76 8.43 6.97 -8.40
C ILE A 76 9.65 6.37 -9.12
N GLY A 77 9.44 5.28 -9.86
CA GLY A 77 10.50 4.50 -10.51
C GLY A 77 11.15 3.44 -9.61
N ARG A 78 10.76 3.38 -8.32
CA ARG A 78 11.25 2.37 -7.36
C ARG A 78 10.09 1.77 -6.58
N PRO A 79 9.19 0.99 -7.21
CA PRO A 79 8.12 0.33 -6.49
C PRO A 79 8.69 -0.58 -5.41
N LYS A 80 7.95 -0.74 -4.31
CA LYS A 80 8.38 -1.58 -3.18
C LYS A 80 8.49 -3.04 -3.64
N PRO A 81 9.64 -3.70 -3.42
CA PRO A 81 9.81 -5.11 -3.79
C PRO A 81 8.73 -6.00 -3.15
N GLY A 82 8.10 -6.84 -3.96
CA GLY A 82 7.04 -7.74 -3.51
C GLY A 82 5.68 -7.07 -3.26
N ASP A 83 5.53 -5.77 -3.52
CA ASP A 83 4.25 -5.08 -3.45
C ASP A 83 3.64 -4.91 -4.86
N PRO A 84 2.58 -5.69 -5.19
CA PRO A 84 1.91 -5.60 -6.48
C PRO A 84 1.16 -4.28 -6.66
N THR A 85 0.78 -3.60 -5.57
CA THR A 85 0.04 -2.35 -5.61
C THR A 85 0.91 -1.23 -6.15
N SER A 86 2.08 -0.99 -5.56
CA SER A 86 3.00 0.05 -6.03
C SER A 86 3.53 -0.23 -7.44
N SER A 87 3.76 -1.51 -7.79
CA SER A 87 4.16 -1.91 -9.15
C SER A 87 3.09 -1.60 -10.19
N ARG A 88 1.82 -1.86 -9.86
CA ARG A 88 0.68 -1.56 -10.73
C ARG A 88 0.44 -0.06 -10.86
N GLU A 89 0.50 0.68 -9.77
CA GLU A 89 0.32 2.15 -9.75
C GLU A 89 1.39 2.84 -10.59
N GLN A 90 2.64 2.39 -10.51
CA GLN A 90 3.79 2.98 -11.23
C GLN A 90 4.08 2.29 -12.58
N ARG A 91 3.13 1.56 -13.16
CA ARG A 91 3.34 0.80 -14.40
C ARG A 91 3.95 1.65 -15.53
N GLY A 92 3.59 2.93 -15.64
CA GLY A 92 4.14 3.84 -16.64
C GLY A 92 5.66 4.05 -16.55
N MET A 93 6.31 3.68 -15.43
CA MET A 93 7.77 3.69 -15.31
C MET A 93 8.41 2.35 -15.72
N ALA A 94 7.64 1.27 -15.85
CA ALA A 94 8.20 -0.05 -16.17
C ALA A 94 8.88 -0.05 -17.54
N ASP A 95 8.21 0.53 -18.53
CA ASP A 95 8.66 0.59 -19.93
C ASP A 95 9.49 1.86 -20.26
N ALA A 96 9.77 2.70 -19.26
CA ALA A 96 10.57 3.90 -19.43
C ALA A 96 12.04 3.55 -19.80
N SER A 97 12.67 4.39 -20.62
CA SER A 97 14.08 4.21 -20.99
C SER A 97 15.01 4.30 -19.78
N ALA A 98 16.22 3.80 -19.91
CA ALA A 98 17.23 3.86 -18.85
C ALA A 98 17.53 5.32 -18.46
N GLU A 99 17.65 6.19 -19.45
CA GLU A 99 17.91 7.62 -19.26
C GLU A 99 16.78 8.30 -18.48
N LEU A 100 15.52 7.97 -18.80
CA LEU A 100 14.36 8.51 -18.07
C LEU A 100 14.31 8.02 -16.62
N LYS A 101 14.67 6.75 -16.38
CA LYS A 101 14.75 6.18 -15.03
C LYS A 101 15.84 6.82 -14.19
N GLU A 102 17.01 7.09 -14.80
CA GLU A 102 18.13 7.78 -14.14
C GLU A 102 17.76 9.22 -13.81
N GLU A 103 17.21 9.96 -14.77
CA GLU A 103 16.73 11.32 -14.56
C GLU A 103 15.66 11.39 -13.44
N MET A 104 14.72 10.44 -13.46
CA MET A 104 13.68 10.39 -12.42
C MET A 104 14.26 10.14 -11.03
N LEU A 105 15.33 9.34 -10.92
CA LEU A 105 16.05 9.14 -9.67
C LEU A 105 16.66 10.44 -9.16
N GLU A 106 17.37 11.18 -10.01
CA GLU A 106 17.99 12.48 -9.66
C GLU A 106 16.93 13.49 -9.20
N LEU A 107 15.81 13.57 -9.93
CA LEU A 107 14.70 14.46 -9.59
C LEU A 107 14.05 14.09 -8.27
N ASN A 108 13.86 12.81 -7.97
CA ASN A 108 13.33 12.35 -6.68
C ASN A 108 14.26 12.74 -5.52
N LEU A 109 15.57 12.59 -5.69
CA LEU A 109 16.55 12.98 -4.68
C LEU A 109 16.54 14.50 -4.43
N ALA A 110 16.57 15.29 -5.49
CA ALA A 110 16.50 16.74 -5.39
C ALA A 110 15.17 17.23 -4.76
N TYR A 111 14.06 16.58 -5.11
CA TYR A 111 12.77 16.87 -4.52
C TYR A 111 12.74 16.54 -3.02
N GLN A 112 13.26 15.37 -2.63
CA GLN A 112 13.33 14.95 -1.23
C GLN A 112 14.25 15.83 -0.41
N GLU A 113 15.38 16.28 -0.97
CA GLU A 113 16.27 17.25 -0.33
C GLU A 113 15.55 18.57 -0.06
N LYS A 114 14.76 19.06 -1.03
CA LYS A 114 14.05 20.33 -0.92
C LYS A 114 12.87 20.28 0.06
N PHE A 115 12.04 19.23 -0.02
CA PHE A 115 10.76 19.19 0.71
C PHE A 115 10.76 18.27 1.94
N GLY A 116 11.79 17.42 2.11
CA GLY A 116 11.92 16.51 3.24
C GLY A 116 11.07 15.25 3.14
N HIS A 117 10.42 15.00 1.98
CA HIS A 117 9.55 13.83 1.75
C HIS A 117 9.63 13.37 0.29
N VAL A 118 9.13 12.16 0.02
CA VAL A 118 9.05 11.60 -1.33
C VAL A 118 8.16 12.43 -2.25
N PHE A 119 8.47 12.48 -3.54
CA PHE A 119 7.58 13.01 -4.55
C PHE A 119 6.33 12.14 -4.67
N LEU A 120 5.18 12.67 -4.27
CA LEU A 120 3.91 11.98 -4.32
C LEU A 120 3.07 12.46 -5.49
N ILE A 121 2.66 11.54 -6.34
CA ILE A 121 1.75 11.75 -7.47
C ILE A 121 0.87 10.52 -7.64
N CYS A 122 -0.39 10.71 -7.99
CA CYS A 122 -1.23 9.62 -8.47
C CYS A 122 -0.69 9.15 -9.84
N ALA A 123 0.14 8.11 -9.81
CA ALA A 123 0.88 7.60 -10.96
C ALA A 123 0.02 6.74 -11.89
N THR A 124 -1.12 6.24 -11.40
CA THR A 124 -2.04 5.39 -12.18
C THR A 124 -2.47 6.07 -13.48
N GLY A 125 -2.20 5.41 -14.61
CA GLY A 125 -2.55 5.92 -15.94
C GLY A 125 -1.61 6.99 -16.51
N ARG A 126 -0.52 7.34 -15.81
CA ARG A 126 0.50 8.28 -16.31
C ARG A 126 1.65 7.55 -16.96
N THR A 127 2.27 8.16 -17.98
CA THR A 127 3.53 7.70 -18.54
C THR A 127 4.73 8.17 -17.69
N GLY A 128 5.90 7.57 -17.90
CA GLY A 128 7.14 7.99 -17.25
C GLY A 128 7.48 9.46 -17.50
N GLU A 129 7.29 9.93 -18.74
CA GLU A 129 7.52 11.32 -19.12
C GLU A 129 6.58 12.28 -18.40
N GLN A 130 5.29 11.93 -18.29
CA GLN A 130 4.32 12.74 -17.56
C GLN A 130 4.66 12.85 -16.07
N MET A 131 5.18 11.78 -15.47
CA MET A 131 5.61 11.81 -14.07
C MET A 131 6.88 12.65 -13.89
N ARG A 132 7.86 12.52 -14.80
CA ARG A 132 9.07 13.36 -14.84
C ARG A 132 8.71 14.84 -14.97
N ASP A 133 7.88 15.18 -15.93
CA ASP A 133 7.49 16.58 -16.19
C ASP A 133 6.77 17.18 -14.98
N ALA A 134 5.92 16.39 -14.28
CA ALA A 134 5.26 16.80 -13.08
C ALA A 134 6.25 17.10 -11.92
N VAL A 135 7.29 16.28 -11.71
CA VAL A 135 8.29 16.59 -10.67
C VAL A 135 9.13 17.82 -11.03
N ARG A 136 9.50 17.99 -12.31
CA ARG A 136 10.22 19.20 -12.80
C ARG A 136 9.42 20.48 -12.55
N GLU A 137 8.11 20.44 -12.79
CA GLU A 137 7.23 21.58 -12.53
C GLU A 137 7.11 21.85 -11.03
N ARG A 138 6.86 20.80 -10.24
CA ARG A 138 6.53 20.92 -8.83
C ARG A 138 7.74 21.19 -7.92
N ILE A 139 8.95 20.84 -8.35
CA ILE A 139 10.16 21.15 -7.61
C ILE A 139 10.38 22.66 -7.44
N GLY A 140 9.78 23.49 -8.29
CA GLY A 140 9.79 24.96 -8.22
C GLY A 140 8.86 25.54 -7.15
N ASN A 141 7.91 24.78 -6.62
CA ASN A 141 6.87 25.26 -5.70
C ASN A 141 7.44 25.72 -4.34
N SER A 142 6.64 26.54 -3.63
CA SER A 142 6.85 26.75 -2.19
C SER A 142 6.42 25.48 -1.42
N PRO A 143 6.94 25.27 -0.19
CA PRO A 143 6.54 24.13 0.64
C PRO A 143 5.04 24.10 0.94
N GLU A 144 4.40 25.25 1.10
CA GLU A 144 2.95 25.37 1.35
C GLU A 144 2.15 24.91 0.15
N ARG A 145 2.51 25.44 -1.04
CA ARG A 145 1.85 25.06 -2.30
C ARG A 145 2.02 23.58 -2.59
N GLU A 146 3.22 23.06 -2.37
CA GLU A 146 3.53 21.66 -2.61
C GLU A 146 2.74 20.72 -1.68
N ARG A 147 2.58 21.10 -0.42
CA ARG A 147 1.81 20.35 0.57
C ARG A 147 0.34 20.23 0.17
N GLU A 148 -0.25 21.28 -0.40
CA GLU A 148 -1.63 21.24 -0.91
C GLU A 148 -1.76 20.28 -2.11
N ILE A 149 -0.79 20.32 -3.04
CA ILE A 149 -0.79 19.40 -4.19
C ILE A 149 -0.63 17.95 -3.72
N VAL A 150 0.28 17.69 -2.80
CA VAL A 150 0.47 16.36 -2.19
C VAL A 150 -0.83 15.85 -1.59
N ARG A 151 -1.58 16.68 -0.87
CA ARG A 151 -2.88 16.34 -0.28
C ARG A 151 -3.90 15.91 -1.35
N VAL A 152 -3.97 16.66 -2.45
CA VAL A 152 -4.84 16.33 -3.59
C VAL A 152 -4.43 15.01 -4.24
N GLU A 153 -3.14 14.81 -4.47
CA GLU A 153 -2.64 13.58 -5.09
C GLU A 153 -2.85 12.36 -4.18
N LEU A 154 -2.66 12.51 -2.86
CA LEU A 154 -2.97 11.48 -1.88
C LEU A 154 -4.46 11.10 -1.90
N GLY A 155 -5.35 12.06 -1.95
CA GLY A 155 -6.80 11.81 -2.06
C GLY A 155 -7.16 10.98 -3.29
N LYS A 156 -6.54 11.28 -4.46
CA LYS A 156 -6.72 10.49 -5.69
C LYS A 156 -6.24 9.04 -5.52
N ILE A 157 -5.08 8.83 -4.88
CA ILE A 157 -4.51 7.50 -4.62
C ILE A 157 -5.44 6.73 -3.68
N ASN A 158 -5.85 7.34 -2.57
CA ASN A 158 -6.74 6.73 -1.59
C ASN A 158 -8.07 6.29 -2.24
N ARG A 159 -8.63 7.12 -3.12
CA ARG A 159 -9.88 6.83 -3.83
C ARG A 159 -9.75 5.60 -4.74
N ILE A 160 -8.64 5.48 -5.48
CA ILE A 160 -8.36 4.31 -6.32
C ILE A 160 -8.18 3.05 -5.46
N ARG A 161 -7.41 3.13 -4.38
CA ARG A 161 -7.16 2.00 -3.49
C ARG A 161 -8.42 1.55 -2.75
N LEU A 162 -9.25 2.48 -2.29
CA LEU A 162 -10.57 2.17 -1.71
C LEU A 162 -11.49 1.51 -2.74
N GLY A 163 -11.50 2.00 -3.99
CA GLY A 163 -12.23 1.35 -5.08
C GLY A 163 -11.81 -0.11 -5.26
N ASN A 164 -10.51 -0.39 -5.26
CA ASN A 164 -10.01 -1.76 -5.30
C ASN A 164 -10.45 -2.57 -4.08
N LEU A 165 -10.42 -1.98 -2.87
CA LEU A 165 -10.84 -2.66 -1.65
C LEU A 165 -12.31 -3.09 -1.68
N VAL A 166 -13.21 -2.24 -2.22
CA VAL A 166 -14.65 -2.51 -2.21
C VAL A 166 -15.17 -3.22 -3.46
N HIS A 167 -14.40 -3.23 -4.57
CA HIS A 167 -14.80 -3.88 -5.84
C HIS A 167 -14.07 -5.21 -6.08
N LEU A 168 -12.76 -5.35 -5.76
CA LEU A 168 -12.02 -6.61 -5.97
C LEU A 168 -12.52 -7.76 -5.10
N ALA A 169 -13.32 -7.46 -4.09
CA ALA A 169 -13.98 -8.47 -3.28
C ALA A 169 -15.13 -9.20 -4.02
N GLU A 170 -15.45 -8.84 -5.25
CA GLU A 170 -16.52 -9.47 -6.04
C GLU A 170 -16.02 -10.69 -6.86
N ASP A 171 -14.71 -10.80 -7.09
CA ASP A 171 -14.12 -11.83 -7.95
C ASP A 171 -13.63 -13.09 -7.22
N GLU A 172 -13.73 -13.18 -5.88
CA GLU A 172 -13.44 -14.42 -5.15
C GLU A 172 -14.73 -15.11 -4.67
N PRO A 173 -15.22 -16.17 -5.36
CA PRO A 173 -16.27 -17.03 -4.81
C PRO A 173 -15.69 -17.82 -3.64
N GLY A 174 -15.97 -17.36 -2.41
CA GLY A 174 -15.97 -18.18 -1.21
C GLY A 174 -14.80 -19.12 -0.99
N ALA A 175 -13.59 -18.63 -0.71
CA ALA A 175 -12.60 -19.46 -0.04
C ALA A 175 -13.09 -19.71 1.40
N PRO A 176 -13.40 -20.97 1.82
CA PRO A 176 -13.76 -21.26 3.19
C PRO A 176 -12.57 -20.97 4.07
N LEU A 177 -12.78 -20.19 5.12
CA LEU A 177 -11.83 -20.06 6.23
C LEU A 177 -11.53 -21.49 6.70
N GLN A 178 -10.29 -21.94 6.52
CA GLN A 178 -9.85 -23.21 7.09
C GLN A 178 -9.81 -23.02 8.60
N GLU A 179 -10.89 -23.46 9.26
CA GLU A 179 -10.86 -23.73 10.68
C GLU A 179 -9.80 -24.80 10.92
N GLY A 180 -8.77 -24.44 11.67
CA GLY A 180 -7.72 -25.36 12.07
C GLY A 180 -8.31 -26.52 12.88
N THR A 181 -8.64 -27.62 12.21
CA THR A 181 -8.96 -28.87 12.86
C THR A 181 -7.68 -29.41 13.48
N GLY A 182 -7.63 -29.37 14.81
CA GLY A 182 -6.62 -30.07 15.58
C GLY A 182 -6.60 -31.56 15.21
N GLY A 183 -5.53 -31.98 14.54
CA GLY A 183 -5.27 -33.39 14.27
C GLY A 183 -4.83 -34.10 15.55
N PRO A 184 -5.19 -35.41 15.71
CA PRO A 184 -4.96 -36.13 16.92
C PRO A 184 -3.51 -36.45 17.17
N VAL A 185 -3.09 -36.30 18.42
CA VAL A 185 -1.79 -36.74 18.97
C VAL A 185 -1.66 -38.24 18.74
N ARG A 186 -0.71 -38.66 17.89
CA ARG A 186 -0.27 -40.06 17.80
C ARG A 186 0.85 -40.31 18.79
N THR A 187 0.50 -41.01 19.85
CA THR A 187 1.46 -41.73 20.69
C THR A 187 1.96 -42.96 19.93
N GLY A 188 3.21 -43.05 19.66
CA GLY A 188 3.83 -44.18 18.98
C GLY A 188 5.30 -44.36 19.40
N SER A 189 5.46 -45.22 20.33
CA SER A 189 6.57 -46.08 20.75
C SER A 189 7.87 -46.13 19.90
N GLY A 190 8.95 -46.19 20.65
CA GLY A 190 10.35 -46.26 20.34
C GLY A 190 10.81 -47.26 19.25
N GLY A 191 11.87 -46.84 18.60
CA GLY A 191 12.75 -47.67 17.80
C GLY A 191 14.16 -47.06 17.83
N PRO A 192 15.22 -47.85 17.69
CA PRO A 192 16.56 -47.57 18.21
C PRO A 192 17.35 -46.61 17.30
N VAL A 193 18.25 -45.88 17.95
CA VAL A 193 19.25 -44.95 17.41
C VAL A 193 20.32 -45.72 16.66
N PRO A 194 20.74 -45.37 15.44
CA PRO A 194 21.98 -45.81 14.86
C PRO A 194 23.14 -44.88 15.26
N GLU A 195 24.25 -45.53 15.66
CA GLU A 195 25.53 -44.91 16.02
C GLU A 195 26.18 -44.18 14.82
N GLU A 196 26.73 -43.01 15.10
CA GLU A 196 27.58 -42.28 14.15
C GLU A 196 29.01 -42.90 14.12
N PRO A 197 29.64 -43.05 12.96
CA PRO A 197 31.07 -43.29 12.88
C PRO A 197 31.84 -41.97 12.82
N GLY A 198 32.90 -41.93 13.66
CA GLY A 198 33.74 -40.79 13.96
C GLY A 198 34.44 -40.13 12.79
N SER A 199 34.63 -38.86 12.92
CA SER A 199 35.50 -38.01 12.10
C SER A 199 36.96 -38.18 12.47
N PRO A 200 37.88 -38.24 11.51
CA PRO A 200 39.31 -38.17 11.80
C PRO A 200 39.77 -36.72 11.91
N VAL A 201 40.52 -36.48 12.96
CA VAL A 201 41.31 -35.27 13.24
C VAL A 201 42.45 -35.21 12.22
N GLN A 202 42.63 -34.10 11.54
CA GLN A 202 43.88 -33.76 10.85
C GLN A 202 44.61 -32.69 11.65
N GLU A 203 45.79 -33.07 12.10
CA GLU A 203 46.82 -32.23 12.71
C GLU A 203 47.42 -31.33 11.65
N GLU A 204 47.63 -30.10 12.06
CA GLU A 204 48.35 -29.05 11.36
C GLU A 204 49.82 -29.08 11.83
N GLU A 205 50.74 -29.05 10.92
CA GLU A 205 52.13 -28.67 11.19
C GLU A 205 52.69 -27.70 10.15
N ALA A 206 53.32 -26.67 10.69
CA ALA A 206 54.32 -25.72 10.18
C ALA A 206 53.74 -24.44 9.50
#